data_5ae0687cda7b05669e80e33dd102fdc6
#
_entry.id   5ae0687cda7b05669e80e33dd102fdc6
#
_cell.length_a   1.000
_cell.length_b   1.000
_cell.length_c   1.000
_cell.angle_alpha   90.00
_cell.angle_beta   90.00
_cell.angle_gamma   90.00
#
_symmetry.space_group_name_H-M   'P 1'
#
loop_
_entity.id
_entity.type
_entity.pdbx_description
1 polymer ?
#
loop_
_entity_poly.entity_id
_entity_poly.type
_entity_poly.pdbx_seq_one_letter_code
_entity_poly.pdbx_strand_id
1 'polypeptide(L)'
;RISTIPIFDGEKVVIRLLDESTKAMSFEQLGFFKSQIDMMNRNIHKPHGMLLVTGPTGSGKSTTLYAALTILNTKTVNISTIEDPIEYRIVGANQMQVNPKLGLTFSLGLRALLRQDPNIIMIGEIRDKETAEEASHAAMTGHIVLSTLHTNSAAAAPPRIIDIGIEPYL
;
A
#
# COMPACT_ATOMS: atom_id res chain seq x y z
N ARG A 1 6.99 3.21 16.97
CA ARG A 1 6.68 4.63 16.78
C ARG A 1 6.23 5.23 18.10
N ILE A 2 6.76 6.41 18.44
CA ILE A 2 6.40 7.12 19.67
C ILE A 2 5.78 8.46 19.28
N SER A 3 4.68 8.80 19.93
CA SER A 3 4.01 10.10 19.82
C SER A 3 3.80 10.66 21.21
N THR A 4 4.17 11.93 21.43
CA THR A 4 3.97 12.65 22.67
C THR A 4 3.14 13.90 22.43
N ILE A 5 2.26 14.21 23.36
CA ILE A 5 1.49 15.45 23.38
C ILE A 5 1.56 16.05 24.79
N PRO A 6 1.68 17.38 24.93
CA PRO A 6 1.56 18.04 26.23
C PRO A 6 0.11 17.93 26.74
N ILE A 7 -0.04 17.68 28.02
CA ILE A 7 -1.31 17.70 28.75
C ILE A 7 -1.13 18.54 30.00
N PHE A 8 -2.24 18.83 30.73
CA PHE A 8 -2.22 19.73 31.88
C PHE A 8 -1.20 19.32 32.98
N ASP A 9 -1.08 18.03 33.29
CA ASP A 9 -0.19 17.49 34.33
C ASP A 9 1.10 16.85 33.76
N GLY A 10 1.54 17.22 32.56
CA GLY A 10 2.77 16.67 31.95
C GLY A 10 2.63 16.31 30.49
N GLU A 11 3.11 15.12 30.11
CA GLU A 11 3.07 14.62 28.73
C GLU A 11 2.38 13.27 28.63
N LYS A 12 1.48 13.12 27.66
CA LYS A 12 0.93 11.82 27.26
C LYS A 12 1.81 11.20 26.19
N VAL A 13 2.27 10.00 26.45
CA VAL A 13 3.09 9.22 25.51
C VAL A 13 2.28 8.03 25.00
N VAL A 14 2.23 7.88 23.67
CA VAL A 14 1.65 6.72 23.01
C VAL A 14 2.75 6.00 22.23
N ILE A 15 2.92 4.72 22.49
CA ILE A 15 3.95 3.88 21.87
C ILE A 15 3.25 2.80 21.04
N ARG A 16 3.56 2.75 19.72
CA ARG A 16 3.19 1.62 18.86
C ARG A 16 4.41 0.69 18.74
N LEU A 17 4.28 -0.52 19.26
CA LEU A 17 5.28 -1.56 19.06
C LEU A 17 5.11 -2.15 17.65
N LEU A 18 6.20 -2.34 16.95
CA LEU A 18 6.26 -3.07 15.70
C LEU A 18 6.92 -4.42 16.01
N ASP A 19 6.25 -5.50 15.68
CA ASP A 19 6.77 -6.85 15.89
C ASP A 19 7.48 -7.30 14.62
N GLU A 20 8.80 -7.28 14.63
CA GLU A 20 9.65 -7.72 13.52
C GLU A 20 9.59 -9.24 13.26
N SER A 21 9.04 -10.02 14.20
CA SER A 21 8.86 -11.46 14.04
C SER A 21 7.64 -11.82 13.18
N THR A 22 6.77 -10.86 12.88
CA THR A 22 5.57 -11.06 12.07
C THR A 22 5.97 -11.44 10.64
N LYS A 23 5.66 -12.68 10.25
CA LYS A 23 5.82 -13.16 8.87
C LYS A 23 4.58 -12.83 8.05
N ALA A 24 4.80 -12.58 6.75
CA ALA A 24 3.68 -12.44 5.82
C ALA A 24 2.82 -13.71 5.84
N MET A 25 1.52 -13.54 6.02
CA MET A 25 0.54 -14.62 5.99
C MET A 25 0.13 -14.88 4.54
N SER A 26 -0.19 -16.14 4.21
CA SER A 26 -0.80 -16.45 2.91
C SER A 26 -2.29 -16.06 2.91
N PHE A 27 -2.91 -15.99 1.72
CA PHE A 27 -4.35 -15.71 1.62
C PHE A 27 -5.19 -16.76 2.36
N GLU A 28 -4.78 -18.03 2.35
CA GLU A 28 -5.43 -19.11 3.10
C GLU A 28 -5.38 -18.85 4.60
N GLN A 29 -4.22 -18.46 5.12
CA GLN A 29 -4.05 -18.11 6.55
C GLN A 29 -4.85 -16.88 6.96
N LEU A 30 -5.11 -15.97 6.00
CA LEU A 30 -5.99 -14.82 6.20
C LEU A 30 -7.48 -15.18 6.12
N GLY A 31 -7.83 -16.43 5.83
CA GLY A 31 -9.21 -16.91 5.78
C GLY A 31 -9.93 -16.66 4.46
N PHE A 32 -9.22 -16.40 3.37
CA PHE A 32 -9.83 -16.28 2.05
C PHE A 32 -10.33 -17.63 1.56
N PHE A 33 -11.55 -17.65 0.98
CA PHE A 33 -12.06 -18.83 0.30
C PHE A 33 -11.32 -19.09 -1.01
N LYS A 34 -11.28 -20.35 -1.46
CA LYS A 34 -10.58 -20.74 -2.68
C LYS A 34 -10.95 -19.88 -3.90
N SER A 35 -12.23 -19.61 -4.10
CA SER A 35 -12.70 -18.76 -5.21
C SER A 35 -12.14 -17.32 -5.16
N GLN A 36 -11.97 -16.79 -3.95
CA GLN A 36 -11.38 -15.47 -3.73
C GLN A 36 -9.87 -15.49 -3.99
N ILE A 37 -9.17 -16.54 -3.55
CA ILE A 37 -7.75 -16.74 -3.81
C ILE A 37 -7.50 -16.86 -5.31
N ASP A 38 -8.30 -17.64 -6.03
CA ASP A 38 -8.20 -17.78 -7.48
C ASP A 38 -8.43 -16.44 -8.20
N MET A 39 -9.37 -15.62 -7.71
CA MET A 39 -9.63 -14.28 -8.21
C MET A 39 -8.45 -13.35 -7.94
N MET A 40 -7.92 -13.34 -6.72
CA MET A 40 -6.74 -12.52 -6.35
C MET A 40 -5.55 -12.89 -7.22
N ASN A 41 -5.23 -14.19 -7.32
CA ASN A 41 -4.11 -14.66 -8.14
C ASN A 41 -4.24 -14.25 -9.60
N ARG A 42 -5.43 -14.34 -10.22
CA ARG A 42 -5.62 -13.87 -11.60
C ARG A 42 -5.39 -12.36 -11.75
N ASN A 43 -5.77 -11.57 -10.73
CA ASN A 43 -5.67 -10.12 -10.84
C ASN A 43 -4.26 -9.58 -10.53
N ILE A 44 -3.57 -10.15 -9.53
CA ILE A 44 -2.21 -9.70 -9.20
C ILE A 44 -1.15 -10.10 -10.25
N HIS A 45 -1.45 -11.09 -11.10
CA HIS A 45 -0.57 -11.51 -12.20
C HIS A 45 -0.91 -10.87 -13.55
N LYS A 46 -1.79 -9.88 -13.60
CA LYS A 46 -2.00 -9.08 -14.81
C LYS A 46 -0.73 -8.29 -15.14
N PRO A 47 -0.51 -7.95 -16.41
CA PRO A 47 0.71 -7.24 -16.81
C PRO A 47 0.80 -5.82 -16.24
N HIS A 48 -0.34 -5.17 -15.99
CA HIS A 48 -0.45 -3.83 -15.41
C HIS A 48 -1.84 -3.61 -14.84
N GLY A 49 -2.01 -2.58 -14.04
CA GLY A 49 -3.29 -2.17 -13.46
C GLY A 49 -3.17 -1.82 -11.98
N MET A 50 -4.27 -1.42 -11.38
CA MET A 50 -4.33 -1.05 -9.97
C MET A 50 -5.23 -2.01 -9.18
N LEU A 51 -4.74 -2.51 -8.06
CA LEU A 51 -5.52 -3.28 -7.08
C LEU A 51 -5.62 -2.48 -5.79
N LEU A 52 -6.85 -2.17 -5.39
CA LEU A 52 -7.14 -1.40 -4.20
C LEU A 52 -7.78 -2.28 -3.13
N VAL A 53 -7.19 -2.28 -1.94
CA VAL A 53 -7.77 -2.93 -0.76
C VAL A 53 -8.40 -1.86 0.11
N THR A 54 -9.69 -1.99 0.37
CA THR A 54 -10.48 -0.98 1.08
C THR A 54 -10.94 -1.48 2.45
N GLY A 55 -11.24 -0.57 3.35
CA GLY A 55 -11.75 -0.87 4.68
C GLY A 55 -11.28 0.13 5.74
N PRO A 56 -11.84 0.06 6.95
CA PRO A 56 -11.42 0.89 8.08
C PRO A 56 -10.02 0.51 8.58
N THR A 57 -9.49 1.32 9.50
CA THR A 57 -8.24 1.01 10.18
C THR A 57 -8.36 -0.32 10.95
N GLY A 58 -7.34 -1.16 10.88
CA GLY A 58 -7.32 -2.47 11.54
C GLY A 58 -8.09 -3.59 10.83
N SER A 59 -8.64 -3.36 9.63
CA SER A 59 -9.36 -4.39 8.86
C SER A 59 -8.46 -5.38 8.11
N GLY A 60 -7.15 -5.27 8.22
CA GLY A 60 -6.21 -6.18 7.55
C GLY A 60 -5.79 -5.75 6.13
N LYS A 61 -6.02 -4.49 5.73
CA LYS A 61 -5.63 -3.99 4.39
C LYS A 61 -4.17 -4.23 4.06
N SER A 62 -3.28 -3.71 4.89
CA SER A 62 -1.82 -3.89 4.71
C SER A 62 -1.45 -5.38 4.73
N THR A 63 -2.02 -6.17 5.64
CA THR A 63 -1.77 -7.61 5.72
C THR A 63 -2.12 -8.34 4.42
N THR A 64 -3.26 -7.95 3.80
CA THR A 64 -3.68 -8.50 2.49
C THR A 64 -2.70 -8.10 1.37
N LEU A 65 -2.25 -6.85 1.34
CA LEU A 65 -1.25 -6.40 0.36
C LEU A 65 0.10 -7.11 0.53
N TYR A 66 0.54 -7.29 1.77
CA TYR A 66 1.78 -8.04 2.04
C TYR A 66 1.67 -9.51 1.63
N ALA A 67 0.50 -10.14 1.79
CA ALA A 67 0.24 -11.48 1.25
C ALA A 67 0.39 -11.52 -0.27
N ALA A 68 -0.19 -10.55 -0.98
CA ALA A 68 -0.04 -10.40 -2.42
C ALA A 68 1.43 -10.19 -2.84
N LEU A 69 2.14 -9.28 -2.16
CA LEU A 69 3.56 -9.02 -2.44
C LEU A 69 4.42 -10.28 -2.23
N THR A 70 4.13 -11.08 -1.21
CA THR A 70 4.87 -12.33 -0.95
C THR A 70 4.72 -13.33 -2.09
N ILE A 71 3.53 -13.44 -2.69
CA ILE A 71 3.27 -14.30 -3.85
C ILE A 71 4.02 -13.80 -5.09
N LEU A 72 4.04 -12.48 -5.29
CA LEU A 72 4.65 -11.82 -6.45
C LEU A 72 6.18 -11.72 -6.35
N ASN A 73 6.74 -11.89 -5.16
CA ASN A 73 8.16 -11.66 -4.87
C ASN A 73 9.02 -12.81 -5.39
N THR A 74 9.42 -12.71 -6.63
CA THR A 74 10.35 -13.62 -7.29
C THR A 74 11.68 -12.92 -7.57
N LYS A 75 12.74 -13.69 -7.87
CA LYS A 75 14.07 -13.14 -8.16
C LYS A 75 14.13 -12.27 -9.42
N THR A 76 13.13 -12.36 -10.28
CA THR A 76 13.07 -11.65 -11.56
C THR A 76 12.14 -10.43 -11.55
N VAL A 77 11.51 -10.14 -10.40
CA VAL A 77 10.52 -9.07 -10.26
C VAL A 77 11.06 -7.99 -9.33
N ASN A 78 11.14 -6.76 -9.83
CA ASN A 78 11.50 -5.60 -9.02
C ASN A 78 10.27 -5.06 -8.31
N ILE A 79 10.18 -5.33 -7.01
CA ILE A 79 9.12 -4.82 -6.12
C ILE A 79 9.64 -3.61 -5.36
N SER A 80 8.91 -2.51 -5.45
CA SER A 80 9.21 -1.30 -4.70
C SER A 80 7.99 -0.82 -3.93
N THR A 81 8.18 -0.41 -2.67
CA THR A 81 7.09 0.06 -1.82
C THR A 81 7.36 1.44 -1.24
N ILE A 82 6.29 2.18 -0.93
CA ILE A 82 6.34 3.38 -0.11
C ILE A 82 5.25 3.33 0.96
N GLU A 83 5.62 3.49 2.24
CA GLU A 83 4.81 3.13 3.40
C GLU A 83 4.92 4.14 4.55
N ASP A 84 3.92 4.18 5.45
CA ASP A 84 3.93 4.99 6.68
C ASP A 84 3.25 4.29 7.87
N PRO A 85 4.00 3.53 8.66
CA PRO A 85 5.38 3.06 8.48
C PRO A 85 5.46 1.75 7.68
N ILE A 86 6.68 1.25 7.42
CA ILE A 86 6.90 -0.14 7.04
C ILE A 86 6.51 -1.03 8.23
N GLU A 87 5.56 -1.96 8.01
CA GLU A 87 5.06 -2.83 9.09
C GLU A 87 6.04 -3.96 9.41
N TYR A 88 6.58 -4.61 8.38
CA TYR A 88 7.67 -5.58 8.49
C TYR A 88 8.45 -5.72 7.18
N ARG A 89 9.65 -6.27 7.27
CA ARG A 89 10.57 -6.37 6.14
C ARG A 89 10.17 -7.52 5.20
N ILE A 90 10.11 -7.22 3.91
CA ILE A 90 9.98 -8.21 2.83
C ILE A 90 11.37 -8.39 2.19
N VAL A 91 11.96 -9.57 2.34
CA VAL A 91 13.25 -9.87 1.73
C VAL A 91 13.10 -9.87 0.21
N GLY A 92 13.91 -9.09 -0.49
CA GLY A 92 13.87 -8.97 -1.95
C GLY A 92 13.03 -7.79 -2.45
N ALA A 93 12.27 -7.09 -1.59
CA ALA A 93 11.58 -5.86 -1.95
C ALA A 93 12.36 -4.60 -1.51
N ASN A 94 12.25 -3.54 -2.29
CA ASN A 94 12.81 -2.22 -1.98
C ASN A 94 11.76 -1.40 -1.25
N GLN A 95 11.82 -1.38 0.07
CA GLN A 95 10.82 -0.71 0.90
C GLN A 95 11.32 0.68 1.32
N MET A 96 10.55 1.71 0.96
CA MET A 96 10.79 3.10 1.33
C MET A 96 9.76 3.53 2.38
N GLN A 97 10.20 4.21 3.41
CA GLN A 97 9.32 4.79 4.41
C GLN A 97 9.21 6.30 4.23
N VAL A 98 7.99 6.83 4.23
CA VAL A 98 7.78 8.29 4.21
C VAL A 98 8.43 8.96 5.41
N ASN A 99 8.98 10.15 5.18
CA ASN A 99 9.57 10.98 6.22
C ASN A 99 9.21 12.45 5.98
N PRO A 100 8.06 12.90 6.51
CA PRO A 100 7.61 14.28 6.30
C PRO A 100 8.60 15.34 6.79
N LYS A 101 9.40 15.04 7.79
CA LYS A 101 10.43 15.97 8.31
C LYS A 101 11.54 16.24 7.29
N LEU A 102 11.80 15.29 6.40
CA LEU A 102 12.75 15.40 5.30
C LEU A 102 12.07 15.72 3.96
N GLY A 103 10.76 16.01 3.97
CA GLY A 103 9.99 16.28 2.76
C GLY A 103 9.66 15.03 1.93
N LEU A 104 9.99 13.83 2.39
CA LEU A 104 9.68 12.58 1.68
C LEU A 104 8.21 12.21 1.91
N THR A 105 7.36 12.60 0.97
CA THR A 105 5.93 12.29 0.92
C THR A 105 5.65 11.05 0.08
N PHE A 106 4.40 10.56 0.07
CA PHE A 106 3.98 9.46 -0.81
C PHE A 106 4.17 9.81 -2.28
N SER A 107 3.73 10.98 -2.74
CA SER A 107 3.86 11.41 -4.14
C SER A 107 5.32 11.55 -4.57
N LEU A 108 6.15 12.23 -3.77
CA LEU A 108 7.57 12.40 -4.09
C LEU A 108 8.31 11.05 -4.12
N GLY A 109 8.03 10.18 -3.16
CA GLY A 109 8.61 8.85 -3.11
C GLY A 109 8.17 7.99 -4.29
N LEU A 110 6.89 8.02 -4.67
CA LEU A 110 6.37 7.30 -5.83
C LEU A 110 7.05 7.74 -7.13
N ARG A 111 7.21 9.05 -7.35
CA ARG A 111 7.98 9.57 -8.50
C ARG A 111 9.44 9.09 -8.50
N ALA A 112 10.05 8.95 -7.32
CA ALA A 112 11.40 8.42 -7.22
C ALA A 112 11.44 6.92 -7.54
N LEU A 113 10.47 6.13 -7.06
CA LEU A 113 10.37 4.70 -7.33
C LEU A 113 10.15 4.41 -8.81
N LEU A 114 9.32 5.18 -9.52
CA LEU A 114 9.07 5.03 -10.96
C LEU A 114 10.34 5.14 -11.81
N ARG A 115 11.37 5.83 -11.33
CA ARG A 115 12.68 5.93 -12.01
C ARG A 115 13.64 4.76 -11.69
N GLN A 116 13.18 3.80 -10.88
CA GLN A 116 13.97 2.62 -10.48
C GLN A 116 13.54 1.36 -11.24
N ASP A 117 12.80 1.52 -12.34
CA ASP A 117 12.31 0.44 -13.20
C ASP A 117 11.59 -0.69 -12.41
N PRO A 118 10.58 -0.34 -11.58
CA PRO A 118 9.84 -1.32 -10.82
C PRO A 118 8.85 -2.07 -11.70
N ASN A 119 8.66 -3.37 -11.45
CA ASN A 119 7.56 -4.13 -12.06
C ASN A 119 6.28 -3.97 -11.24
N ILE A 120 6.44 -3.92 -9.91
CA ILE A 120 5.34 -3.85 -8.95
C ILE A 120 5.62 -2.72 -7.96
N ILE A 121 4.62 -1.88 -7.78
CA ILE A 121 4.67 -0.76 -6.84
C ILE A 121 3.58 -0.97 -5.77
N MET A 122 3.94 -0.91 -4.50
CA MET A 122 2.96 -0.84 -3.43
C MET A 122 3.03 0.53 -2.75
N ILE A 123 1.88 1.18 -2.69
CA ILE A 123 1.69 2.46 -1.99
C ILE A 123 0.85 2.15 -0.76
N GLY A 124 1.39 2.42 0.43
CA GLY A 124 0.71 2.10 1.70
C GLY A 124 -0.73 2.58 1.73
N GLU A 125 -0.96 3.80 1.25
CA GLU A 125 -2.31 4.37 1.10
C GLU A 125 -2.33 5.54 0.13
N ILE A 126 -3.49 5.79 -0.47
CA ILE A 126 -3.77 6.98 -1.28
C ILE A 126 -4.67 7.92 -0.48
N ARG A 127 -4.16 9.11 -0.15
CA ARG A 127 -4.88 10.13 0.64
C ARG A 127 -5.13 11.43 -0.11
N ASP A 128 -4.28 11.75 -1.07
CA ASP A 128 -4.25 13.02 -1.77
C ASP A 128 -4.26 12.83 -3.30
N LYS A 129 -4.64 13.89 -3.99
CA LYS A 129 -4.77 13.93 -5.44
C LYS A 129 -3.46 13.58 -6.15
N GLU A 130 -2.36 14.15 -5.70
CA GLU A 130 -1.06 14.00 -6.35
C GLU A 130 -0.60 12.52 -6.32
N THR A 131 -0.74 11.85 -5.16
CA THR A 131 -0.45 10.41 -5.03
C THR A 131 -1.38 9.57 -5.89
N ALA A 132 -2.67 9.93 -5.96
CA ALA A 132 -3.66 9.20 -6.75
C ALA A 132 -3.39 9.33 -8.27
N GLU A 133 -3.03 10.52 -8.76
CA GLU A 133 -2.65 10.75 -10.16
C GLU A 133 -1.43 9.93 -10.55
N GLU A 134 -0.36 10.01 -9.77
CA GLU A 134 0.88 9.25 -10.05
C GLU A 134 0.65 7.73 -10.01
N ALA A 135 -0.18 7.24 -9.06
CA ALA A 135 -0.55 5.84 -8.97
C ALA A 135 -1.35 5.36 -10.19
N SER A 136 -2.30 6.19 -10.65
CA SER A 136 -3.12 5.89 -11.84
C SER A 136 -2.25 5.86 -13.09
N HIS A 137 -1.38 6.85 -13.29
CA HIS A 137 -0.45 6.88 -14.40
C HIS A 137 0.49 5.66 -14.41
N ALA A 138 1.03 5.28 -13.25
CA ALA A 138 1.86 4.09 -13.13
C ALA A 138 1.10 2.83 -13.56
N ALA A 139 -0.15 2.67 -13.09
CA ALA A 139 -1.00 1.54 -13.44
C ALA A 139 -1.35 1.47 -14.94
N MET A 140 -1.46 2.63 -15.61
CA MET A 140 -1.72 2.72 -17.05
C MET A 140 -0.46 2.51 -17.90
N THR A 141 0.72 2.78 -17.35
CA THR A 141 2.00 2.76 -18.07
C THR A 141 2.81 1.48 -17.88
N GLY A 142 2.18 0.38 -17.49
CA GLY A 142 2.80 -0.95 -17.49
C GLY A 142 3.20 -1.50 -16.13
N HIS A 143 2.80 -0.85 -15.03
CA HIS A 143 3.10 -1.32 -13.67
C HIS A 143 1.89 -1.97 -13.00
N ILE A 144 2.11 -2.96 -12.15
CA ILE A 144 1.12 -3.39 -11.17
C ILE A 144 1.23 -2.47 -9.95
N VAL A 145 0.15 -1.77 -9.65
CA VAL A 145 0.06 -0.89 -8.50
C VAL A 145 -0.86 -1.50 -7.45
N LEU A 146 -0.35 -1.68 -6.25
CA LEU A 146 -1.09 -2.16 -5.09
C LEU A 146 -1.24 -1.01 -4.10
N SER A 147 -2.47 -0.74 -3.63
CA SER A 147 -2.65 0.32 -2.63
C SER A 147 -3.86 0.11 -1.75
N THR A 148 -4.01 0.98 -0.74
CA THR A 148 -5.19 0.98 0.12
C THR A 148 -5.96 2.29 0.03
N LEU A 149 -7.28 2.18 0.27
CA LEU A 149 -8.17 3.31 0.46
C LEU A 149 -8.98 3.14 1.74
N HIS A 150 -9.26 4.24 2.41
CA HIS A 150 -10.16 4.27 3.55
C HIS A 150 -11.61 4.49 3.07
N THR A 151 -12.27 3.40 2.66
CA THR A 151 -13.70 3.39 2.30
C THR A 151 -14.38 2.22 2.98
N ASN A 152 -15.70 2.31 3.18
CA ASN A 152 -16.47 1.28 3.88
C ASN A 152 -16.77 0.04 3.00
N SER A 153 -16.58 0.15 1.68
CA SER A 153 -16.80 -0.96 0.75
C SER A 153 -15.94 -0.78 -0.50
N ALA A 154 -15.72 -1.86 -1.24
CA ALA A 154 -15.01 -1.81 -2.52
C ALA A 154 -15.76 -0.97 -3.56
N ALA A 155 -17.10 -1.01 -3.56
CA ALA A 155 -17.92 -0.20 -4.47
C ALA A 155 -17.80 1.32 -4.22
N ALA A 156 -17.37 1.73 -3.02
CA ALA A 156 -17.13 3.12 -2.68
C ALA A 156 -15.72 3.61 -3.09
N ALA A 157 -14.85 2.74 -3.61
CA ALA A 157 -13.51 3.13 -4.03
C ALA A 157 -13.51 4.07 -5.26
N PRO A 158 -14.24 3.79 -6.37
CA PRO A 158 -14.27 4.70 -7.51
C PRO A 158 -14.79 6.10 -7.17
N PRO A 159 -15.94 6.28 -6.50
CA PRO A 159 -16.37 7.62 -6.06
C PRO A 159 -15.32 8.31 -5.19
N ARG A 160 -14.67 7.58 -4.28
CA ARG A 160 -13.65 8.15 -3.40
C ARG A 160 -12.44 8.67 -4.17
N ILE A 161 -12.01 7.96 -5.20
CA ILE A 161 -10.90 8.40 -6.07
C ILE A 161 -11.29 9.68 -6.83
N ILE A 162 -12.52 9.77 -7.33
CA ILE A 162 -13.06 10.98 -7.94
C ILE A 162 -13.10 12.14 -6.93
N ASP A 163 -13.55 11.90 -5.71
CA ASP A 163 -13.59 12.90 -4.63
C ASP A 163 -12.19 13.45 -4.27
N ILE A 164 -11.17 12.60 -4.38
CA ILE A 164 -9.75 13.01 -4.21
C ILE A 164 -9.31 13.93 -5.35
N GLY A 165 -10.02 13.96 -6.46
CA GLY A 165 -9.79 14.86 -7.59
C GLY A 165 -9.22 14.20 -8.84
N ILE A 166 -9.32 12.86 -8.96
CA ILE A 166 -8.97 12.14 -10.18
C ILE A 166 -10.11 12.27 -11.19
N GLU A 167 -9.73 12.54 -12.43
CA GLU A 167 -10.69 12.65 -13.53
C GLU A 167 -11.35 11.27 -13.80
N PRO A 168 -12.68 11.21 -14.06
CA PRO A 168 -13.43 9.95 -14.19
C PRO A 168 -12.98 9.04 -15.34
N TYR A 169 -12.16 9.54 -16.26
CA TYR A 169 -11.63 8.77 -17.40
C TYR A 169 -10.22 8.18 -17.14
N LEU A 170 -9.61 8.48 -15.99
CA LEU A 170 -8.39 7.87 -15.48
C LEU A 170 -8.71 6.67 -14.59
#